data_2a224a1f6b2dfcdac3dddd8c378780a6
#
_entry.id   2a224a1f6b2dfcdac3dddd8c378780a6
#
_cell.length_a   1.000
_cell.length_b   1.000
_cell.length_c   1.000
_cell.angle_alpha   90.00
_cell.angle_beta   90.00
_cell.angle_gamma   90.00
#
_symmetry.space_group_name_H-M   'P 1'
#
loop_
_entity.id
_entity.type
_entity.pdbx_description
1 polymer ?
#
loop_
_entity_poly.entity_id
_entity_poly.type
_entity_poly.pdbx_seq_one_letter_code
_entity_poly.pdbx_strand_id
1 'polypeptide(L)'
;MLDLDHLRACILQRDEAALCREWLHPVEQEKLSSLRHQKRHLEWLGGRICVKEALRCFLKNSRHPAEVPAAHLQIIHAASGRPLVHQGVLNGDMVIPHISISHSGKYALAVAAAAPCGVDIQENRETLGRVQERFCSQVEGRLLMRFLPGLDSSEHLTLLWAAKESVKKAVLLESMPGFLELELRRIDLRHGPDHPGGLLFTFAFALGNQGKLSATTTHPAQFQALVCLDHGYGIALCLSSPSLFPGFHYA
;
A
#
# COMPACT_ATOMS: atom_id res chain seq x y z
N MET A 1 8.78 6.06 1.62
CA MET A 1 9.12 4.96 2.54
C MET A 1 9.94 5.50 3.69
N LEU A 2 9.70 5.05 4.91
CA LEU A 2 10.39 5.46 6.14
C LEU A 2 11.01 4.25 6.82
N ASP A 3 12.28 4.37 7.19
CA ASP A 3 12.97 3.37 8.03
C ASP A 3 12.60 3.61 9.50
N LEU A 4 12.02 2.59 10.14
CA LEU A 4 11.55 2.65 11.53
C LEU A 4 12.69 2.59 12.54
N ASP A 5 13.83 1.98 12.18
CA ASP A 5 15.02 1.99 13.04
C ASP A 5 15.62 3.39 13.07
N HIS A 6 15.65 4.09 11.92
CA HIS A 6 16.03 5.49 11.87
C HIS A 6 15.05 6.38 12.67
N LEU A 7 13.73 6.17 12.51
CA LEU A 7 12.73 6.88 13.31
C LEU A 7 12.95 6.66 14.82
N ARG A 8 13.22 5.43 15.22
CA ARG A 8 13.53 5.07 16.62
C ARG A 8 14.76 5.82 17.14
N ALA A 9 15.81 5.88 16.32
CA ALA A 9 17.02 6.64 16.67
C ALA A 9 16.72 8.15 16.82
N CYS A 10 15.90 8.72 15.93
CA CYS A 10 15.47 10.11 16.04
C CYS A 10 14.67 10.38 17.32
N ILE A 11 13.79 9.48 17.71
CA ILE A 11 13.00 9.58 18.96
C ILE A 11 13.93 9.56 20.19
N LEU A 12 14.98 8.73 20.18
CA LEU A 12 15.94 8.63 21.26
C LEU A 12 16.85 9.89 21.36
N GLN A 13 17.08 10.56 20.26
CA GLN A 13 17.94 11.77 20.18
C GLN A 13 17.15 13.07 20.34
N ARG A 14 15.88 13.08 20.00
CA ARG A 14 14.98 14.23 20.05
C ARG A 14 13.87 13.96 21.05
N ASP A 15 13.23 15.04 21.53
CA ASP A 15 11.99 14.93 22.29
C ASP A 15 10.88 14.33 21.40
N GLU A 16 10.41 13.11 21.73
CA GLU A 16 9.30 12.45 21.04
C GLU A 16 8.05 13.35 21.01
N ALA A 17 7.81 14.10 22.08
CA ALA A 17 6.67 15.02 22.13
C ALA A 17 6.80 16.14 21.12
N ALA A 18 8.02 16.62 20.83
CA ALA A 18 8.26 17.60 19.77
C ALA A 18 7.96 17.01 18.39
N LEU A 19 8.41 15.79 18.12
CA LEU A 19 8.11 15.09 16.87
C LEU A 19 6.59 14.86 16.71
N CYS A 20 5.92 14.45 17.78
CA CYS A 20 4.46 14.25 17.76
C CYS A 20 3.71 15.57 17.49
N ARG A 21 4.14 16.70 18.09
CA ARG A 21 3.52 18.01 17.81
C ARG A 21 3.72 18.47 16.37
N GLU A 22 4.86 18.15 15.76
CA GLU A 22 5.16 18.47 14.37
C GLU A 22 4.31 17.67 13.37
N TRP A 23 4.13 16.38 13.66
CA TRP A 23 3.56 15.44 12.69
C TRP A 23 2.12 15.01 12.98
N LEU A 24 1.67 15.02 14.22
CA LEU A 24 0.40 14.43 14.59
C LEU A 24 -0.66 15.47 14.96
N HIS A 25 -1.87 15.28 14.43
CA HIS A 25 -3.04 15.99 14.92
C HIS A 25 -3.32 15.64 16.39
N PRO A 26 -3.86 16.54 17.24
CA PRO A 26 -4.09 16.25 18.67
C PRO A 26 -4.80 14.93 18.95
N VAL A 27 -5.86 14.61 18.21
CA VAL A 27 -6.58 13.32 18.33
C VAL A 27 -5.68 12.11 18.03
N GLU A 28 -4.72 12.26 17.10
CA GLU A 28 -3.75 11.21 16.78
C GLU A 28 -2.70 11.05 17.87
N GLN A 29 -2.31 12.13 18.57
CA GLN A 29 -1.42 12.08 19.73
C GLN A 29 -2.06 11.30 20.88
N GLU A 30 -3.35 11.53 21.16
CA GLU A 30 -4.11 10.76 22.14
C GLU A 30 -4.15 9.26 21.78
N LYS A 31 -4.37 8.96 20.48
CA LYS A 31 -4.35 7.58 20.00
C LYS A 31 -2.98 6.93 20.18
N LEU A 32 -1.91 7.63 19.82
CA LEU A 32 -0.54 7.14 19.97
C LEU A 32 -0.22 6.82 21.43
N SER A 33 -0.59 7.70 22.38
CA SER A 33 -0.36 7.51 23.82
C SER A 33 -1.07 6.28 24.37
N SER A 34 -2.16 5.82 23.75
CA SER A 34 -2.88 4.61 24.12
C SER A 34 -2.19 3.31 23.69
N LEU A 35 -1.17 3.36 22.81
CA LEU A 35 -0.47 2.21 22.29
C LEU A 35 0.65 1.78 23.23
N ARG A 36 0.43 0.70 23.98
CA ARG A 36 1.36 0.20 25.01
C ARG A 36 2.55 -0.58 24.44
N HIS A 37 2.38 -1.25 23.29
CA HIS A 37 3.43 -2.07 22.67
C HIS A 37 4.37 -1.20 21.82
N GLN A 38 5.63 -1.13 22.19
CA GLN A 38 6.64 -0.29 21.55
C GLN A 38 6.73 -0.51 20.04
N LYS A 39 6.70 -1.76 19.57
CA LYS A 39 6.70 -2.09 18.13
C LYS A 39 5.49 -1.47 17.44
N ARG A 40 4.29 -1.68 17.97
CA ARG A 40 3.05 -1.15 17.39
C ARG A 40 2.99 0.38 17.45
N HIS A 41 3.53 0.98 18.50
CA HIS A 41 3.66 2.42 18.65
C HIS A 41 4.52 3.00 17.52
N LEU A 42 5.70 2.42 17.29
CA LEU A 42 6.62 2.86 16.24
C LEU A 42 6.07 2.66 14.83
N GLU A 43 5.48 1.49 14.55
CA GLU A 43 4.83 1.19 13.27
C GLU A 43 3.68 2.16 12.98
N TRP A 44 2.87 2.46 13.98
CA TRP A 44 1.75 3.38 13.84
C TRP A 44 2.23 4.83 13.61
N LEU A 45 3.19 5.30 14.38
CA LEU A 45 3.78 6.63 14.22
C LEU A 45 4.44 6.76 12.85
N GLY A 46 5.26 5.79 12.44
CA GLY A 46 5.90 5.76 11.13
C GLY A 46 4.88 5.78 9.98
N GLY A 47 3.80 5.01 10.09
CA GLY A 47 2.72 5.03 9.12
C GLY A 47 2.03 6.39 9.02
N ARG A 48 1.85 7.12 10.15
CA ARG A 48 1.29 8.47 10.17
C ARG A 48 2.21 9.49 9.52
N ILE A 49 3.51 9.44 9.82
CA ILE A 49 4.50 10.31 9.18
C ILE A 49 4.51 10.06 7.66
N CYS A 50 4.61 8.79 7.23
CA CYS A 50 4.60 8.44 5.81
C CYS A 50 3.38 8.97 5.05
N VAL A 51 2.17 8.76 5.59
CA VAL A 51 0.96 9.17 4.87
C VAL A 51 0.80 10.68 4.82
N LYS A 52 1.21 11.40 5.85
CA LYS A 52 1.16 12.87 5.85
C LYS A 52 2.17 13.47 4.89
N GLU A 53 3.35 12.87 4.76
CA GLU A 53 4.32 13.28 3.75
C GLU A 53 3.80 12.98 2.33
N ALA A 54 3.21 11.81 2.10
CA ALA A 54 2.58 11.50 0.83
C ALA A 54 1.46 12.49 0.47
N LEU A 55 0.64 12.89 1.46
CA LEU A 55 -0.40 13.90 1.30
C LEU A 55 0.19 15.26 0.96
N ARG A 56 1.22 15.71 1.67
CA ARG A 56 1.90 16.99 1.38
C ARG A 56 2.47 17.01 -0.05
N CYS A 57 3.12 15.92 -0.47
CA CYS A 57 3.59 15.77 -1.85
C CYS A 57 2.43 15.81 -2.86
N PHE A 58 1.32 15.12 -2.59
CA PHE A 58 0.13 15.14 -3.44
C PHE A 58 -0.46 16.55 -3.56
N LEU A 59 -0.66 17.25 -2.44
CA LEU A 59 -1.20 18.61 -2.40
C LEU A 59 -0.31 19.59 -3.16
N LYS A 60 1.01 19.55 -2.95
CA LYS A 60 1.98 20.38 -3.66
C LYS A 60 1.90 20.17 -5.19
N ASN A 61 1.83 18.92 -5.63
CA ASN A 61 1.72 18.58 -7.06
C ASN A 61 0.35 18.96 -7.66
N SER A 62 -0.70 19.02 -6.84
CA SER A 62 -2.05 19.45 -7.24
C SER A 62 -2.21 20.98 -7.24
N ARG A 63 -1.12 21.73 -7.19
CA ARG A 63 -1.08 23.21 -7.17
C ARG A 63 -1.86 23.83 -6.01
N HIS A 64 -1.86 23.17 -4.86
CA HIS A 64 -2.43 23.75 -3.66
C HIS A 64 -1.66 25.05 -3.28
N PRO A 65 -2.33 26.19 -3.07
CA PRO A 65 -1.68 27.47 -2.89
C PRO A 65 -0.95 27.61 -1.56
N ALA A 66 -1.29 26.79 -0.57
CA ALA A 66 -0.71 26.86 0.77
C ALA A 66 -0.07 25.53 1.18
N GLU A 67 1.07 25.62 1.84
CA GLU A 67 1.69 24.46 2.48
C GLU A 67 0.90 24.10 3.74
N VAL A 68 0.30 22.91 3.76
CA VAL A 68 -0.48 22.41 4.90
C VAL A 68 0.47 21.72 5.89
N PRO A 69 0.58 22.22 7.15
CA PRO A 69 1.39 21.55 8.16
C PRO A 69 0.90 20.13 8.43
N ALA A 70 1.82 19.19 8.62
CA ALA A 70 1.48 17.79 8.84
C ALA A 70 0.55 17.58 10.04
N ALA A 71 0.74 18.33 11.12
CA ALA A 71 -0.11 18.27 12.31
C ALA A 71 -1.57 18.69 12.06
N HIS A 72 -1.85 19.45 11.01
CA HIS A 72 -3.23 19.83 10.64
C HIS A 72 -3.93 18.76 9.81
N LEU A 73 -3.19 17.85 9.16
CA LEU A 73 -3.75 16.75 8.41
C LEU A 73 -4.22 15.64 9.38
N GLN A 74 -5.52 15.44 9.51
CA GLN A 74 -6.07 14.38 10.35
C GLN A 74 -6.39 13.15 9.51
N ILE A 75 -5.88 11.98 9.91
CA ILE A 75 -6.19 10.69 9.31
C ILE A 75 -7.15 9.95 10.20
N ILE A 76 -8.34 9.69 9.67
CA ILE A 76 -9.40 8.91 10.32
C ILE A 76 -9.50 7.52 9.69
N HIS A 77 -10.35 6.66 10.23
CA HIS A 77 -10.62 5.34 9.66
C HIS A 77 -12.12 5.19 9.38
N ALA A 78 -12.44 4.65 8.19
CA ALA A 78 -13.78 4.17 7.89
C ALA A 78 -14.13 2.96 8.78
N ALA A 79 -15.41 2.57 8.80
CA ALA A 79 -15.87 1.36 9.48
C ALA A 79 -15.15 0.08 8.99
N SER A 80 -14.73 0.06 7.73
CA SER A 80 -13.91 -1.02 7.14
C SER A 80 -12.46 -1.05 7.61
N GLY A 81 -12.01 -0.07 8.43
CA GLY A 81 -10.61 0.10 8.81
C GLY A 81 -9.74 0.86 7.80
N ARG A 82 -10.28 1.23 6.65
CA ARG A 82 -9.54 2.00 5.62
C ARG A 82 -9.18 3.38 6.14
N PRO A 83 -7.91 3.84 5.96
CA PRO A 83 -7.52 5.19 6.30
C PRO A 83 -8.14 6.20 5.32
N LEU A 84 -8.62 7.32 5.85
CA LEU A 84 -9.21 8.43 5.12
C LEU A 84 -8.63 9.75 5.63
N VAL A 85 -8.58 10.76 4.75
CA VAL A 85 -8.28 12.14 5.15
C VAL A 85 -9.56 12.77 5.67
N HIS A 86 -9.51 13.41 6.85
CA HIS A 86 -10.65 14.13 7.40
C HIS A 86 -10.93 15.38 6.55
N GLN A 87 -12.18 15.54 6.09
CA GLN A 87 -12.57 16.57 5.11
C GLN A 87 -12.40 18.00 5.63
N GLY A 88 -12.55 18.24 6.93
CA GLY A 88 -12.49 19.58 7.52
C GLY A 88 -11.11 20.29 7.42
N VAL A 89 -10.10 19.60 6.92
CA VAL A 89 -8.72 20.12 6.81
C VAL A 89 -8.43 20.71 5.43
N LEU A 90 -9.15 20.27 4.41
CA LEU A 90 -8.96 20.70 3.03
C LEU A 90 -10.10 21.64 2.64
N ASN A 91 -9.82 22.94 2.54
CA ASN A 91 -10.81 23.96 2.19
C ASN A 91 -11.05 24.00 0.67
N GLY A 92 -12.33 24.20 0.24
CA GLY A 92 -12.70 24.44 -1.15
C GLY A 92 -13.02 23.18 -1.96
N ASP A 93 -13.11 23.32 -3.29
CA ASP A 93 -13.44 22.27 -4.28
C ASP A 93 -12.29 21.26 -4.53
N MET A 94 -11.50 20.96 -3.50
CA MET A 94 -10.36 20.09 -3.63
C MET A 94 -10.75 18.61 -3.70
N VAL A 95 -10.13 17.91 -4.62
CA VAL A 95 -10.18 16.44 -4.65
C VAL A 95 -9.50 15.90 -3.40
N ILE A 96 -10.28 15.25 -2.53
CA ILE A 96 -9.74 14.55 -1.37
C ILE A 96 -8.99 13.32 -1.86
N PRO A 97 -7.68 13.21 -1.62
CA PRO A 97 -6.92 12.07 -2.12
C PRO A 97 -7.29 10.79 -1.39
N HIS A 98 -7.29 9.68 -2.12
CA HIS A 98 -7.25 8.35 -1.55
C HIS A 98 -5.87 8.09 -0.96
N ILE A 99 -5.83 7.41 0.17
CA ILE A 99 -4.58 7.08 0.87
C ILE A 99 -4.53 5.60 1.20
N SER A 100 -3.31 5.08 1.22
CA SER A 100 -3.04 3.71 1.70
C SER A 100 -1.74 3.69 2.51
N ILE A 101 -1.71 2.87 3.55
CA ILE A 101 -0.59 2.74 4.49
C ILE A 101 -0.26 1.26 4.62
N SER A 102 1.01 0.93 4.68
CA SER A 102 1.51 -0.40 5.04
C SER A 102 2.79 -0.29 5.86
N HIS A 103 3.07 -1.32 6.65
CA HIS A 103 4.33 -1.46 7.38
C HIS A 103 4.67 -2.95 7.51
N SER A 104 5.95 -3.27 7.42
CA SER A 104 6.48 -4.62 7.66
C SER A 104 7.93 -4.54 8.07
N GLY A 105 8.34 -5.37 9.02
CA GLY A 105 9.70 -5.37 9.52
C GLY A 105 10.12 -3.99 10.01
N LYS A 106 11.13 -3.41 9.36
CA LYS A 106 11.69 -2.10 9.71
C LYS A 106 11.21 -0.94 8.83
N TYR A 107 10.20 -1.16 7.98
CA TYR A 107 9.72 -0.09 7.09
C TYR A 107 8.25 0.22 7.25
N ALA A 108 7.92 1.49 7.11
CA ALA A 108 6.58 2.00 6.86
C ALA A 108 6.51 2.64 5.48
N LEU A 109 5.39 2.50 4.81
CA LEU A 109 5.15 2.99 3.45
C LEU A 109 3.74 3.55 3.33
N ALA A 110 3.58 4.63 2.57
CA ALA A 110 2.27 5.17 2.26
C ALA A 110 2.22 5.77 0.86
N VAL A 111 1.01 5.89 0.34
CA VAL A 111 0.70 6.54 -0.94
C VAL A 111 -0.53 7.44 -0.78
N ALA A 112 -0.56 8.54 -1.53
CA ALA A 112 -1.72 9.39 -1.74
C ALA A 112 -1.95 9.59 -3.24
N ALA A 113 -3.18 9.43 -3.72
CA ALA A 113 -3.52 9.49 -5.13
C ALA A 113 -4.93 10.05 -5.35
N ALA A 114 -5.19 10.63 -6.54
CA ALA A 114 -6.52 11.10 -6.92
C ALA A 114 -7.51 9.95 -7.16
N ALA A 115 -7.02 8.77 -7.52
CA ALA A 115 -7.82 7.55 -7.69
C ALA A 115 -7.65 6.61 -6.48
N PRO A 116 -8.58 5.67 -6.24
CA PRO A 116 -8.44 4.64 -5.24
C PRO A 116 -7.12 3.90 -5.40
N CYS A 117 -6.36 3.80 -4.30
CA CYS A 117 -5.02 3.25 -4.30
C CYS A 117 -4.80 2.29 -3.14
N GLY A 118 -3.86 1.36 -3.34
CA GLY A 118 -3.40 0.45 -2.31
C GLY A 118 -1.91 0.23 -2.41
N VAL A 119 -1.22 0.30 -1.28
CA VAL A 119 0.20 -0.01 -1.19
C VAL A 119 0.41 -1.09 -0.14
N ASP A 120 1.31 -2.01 -0.43
CA ASP A 120 1.75 -2.98 0.56
C ASP A 120 3.26 -3.16 0.53
N ILE A 121 3.82 -3.42 1.70
CA ILE A 121 5.21 -3.83 1.90
C ILE A 121 5.22 -5.07 2.78
N GLN A 122 5.92 -6.10 2.35
CA GLN A 122 6.02 -7.37 3.05
C GLN A 122 7.47 -7.81 3.14
N GLU A 123 7.96 -7.99 4.36
CA GLU A 123 9.28 -8.59 4.59
C GLU A 123 9.28 -10.03 4.12
N ASN A 124 10.32 -10.43 3.37
CA ASN A 124 10.51 -11.81 2.96
C ASN A 124 10.77 -12.69 4.18
N ARG A 125 9.84 -13.60 4.46
CA ARG A 125 9.90 -14.53 5.59
C ARG A 125 9.43 -15.91 5.17
N GLU A 126 10.17 -16.93 5.53
CA GLU A 126 9.78 -18.33 5.31
C GLU A 126 8.43 -18.71 5.90
N THR A 127 7.94 -17.94 6.89
CA THR A 127 6.63 -18.17 7.51
C THR A 127 5.45 -18.05 6.56
N LEU A 128 5.59 -17.32 5.43
CA LEU A 128 4.57 -17.25 4.38
C LEU A 128 4.29 -18.62 3.75
N GLY A 129 5.32 -19.48 3.63
CA GLY A 129 5.16 -20.83 3.14
C GLY A 129 4.18 -21.68 3.97
N ARG A 130 4.07 -21.41 5.29
CA ARG A 130 3.15 -22.16 6.19
C ARG A 130 1.68 -21.84 5.96
N VAL A 131 1.38 -20.72 5.35
CA VAL A 131 0.02 -20.25 5.08
C VAL A 131 -0.25 -20.07 3.59
N GLN A 132 0.63 -20.56 2.73
CA GLN A 132 0.58 -20.41 1.28
C GLN A 132 -0.78 -20.77 0.71
N GLU A 133 -1.38 -21.88 1.12
CA GLU A 133 -2.68 -22.39 0.64
C GLU A 133 -3.85 -21.40 0.88
N ARG A 134 -3.69 -20.43 1.78
CA ARG A 134 -4.71 -19.42 2.07
C ARG A 134 -4.72 -18.26 1.09
N PHE A 135 -3.65 -18.08 0.29
CA PHE A 135 -3.53 -16.92 -0.60
C PHE A 135 -2.90 -17.22 -1.97
N CYS A 136 -2.29 -18.38 -2.15
CA CYS A 136 -1.64 -18.78 -3.40
C CYS A 136 -2.23 -20.12 -3.89
N SER A 137 -2.92 -20.10 -5.01
CA SER A 137 -3.39 -21.32 -5.67
C SER A 137 -2.25 -22.05 -6.39
N GLN A 138 -2.42 -23.31 -6.71
CA GLN A 138 -1.44 -24.09 -7.49
C GLN A 138 -1.17 -23.47 -8.87
N VAL A 139 -2.19 -22.86 -9.48
CA VAL A 139 -2.04 -22.18 -10.79
C VAL A 139 -1.13 -20.97 -10.65
N GLU A 140 -1.36 -20.14 -9.63
CA GLU A 140 -0.54 -18.97 -9.34
C GLU A 140 0.91 -19.34 -9.02
N GLY A 141 1.12 -20.39 -8.23
CA GLY A 141 2.47 -20.92 -7.95
C GLY A 141 3.22 -21.31 -9.22
N ARG A 142 2.55 -21.97 -10.18
CA ARG A 142 3.15 -22.29 -11.49
C ARG A 142 3.45 -21.05 -12.33
N LEU A 143 2.59 -20.02 -12.30
CA LEU A 143 2.86 -18.76 -12.98
C LEU A 143 4.09 -18.08 -12.41
N LEU A 144 4.21 -17.98 -11.09
CA LEU A 144 5.36 -17.38 -10.41
C LEU A 144 6.66 -18.09 -10.79
N MET A 145 6.72 -19.44 -10.68
CA MET A 145 7.89 -20.22 -11.06
C MET A 145 8.27 -20.03 -12.55
N ARG A 146 7.27 -19.91 -13.44
CA ARG A 146 7.49 -19.75 -14.88
C ARG A 146 8.04 -18.37 -15.24
N PHE A 147 7.47 -17.32 -14.66
CA PHE A 147 7.76 -15.93 -15.06
C PHE A 147 8.80 -15.23 -14.19
N LEU A 148 9.12 -15.80 -13.03
CA LEU A 148 10.13 -15.29 -12.09
C LEU A 148 11.19 -16.36 -11.74
N PRO A 149 11.84 -16.98 -12.74
CA PRO A 149 12.69 -18.15 -12.50
C PRO A 149 13.97 -17.85 -11.70
N GLY A 150 14.32 -16.55 -11.54
CA GLY A 150 15.49 -16.13 -10.77
C GLY A 150 15.22 -15.88 -9.28
N LEU A 151 13.93 -16.00 -8.84
CA LEU A 151 13.53 -15.82 -7.45
C LEU A 151 13.25 -17.15 -6.77
N ASP A 152 13.44 -17.21 -5.47
CA ASP A 152 13.10 -18.39 -4.68
C ASP A 152 11.61 -18.45 -4.30
N SER A 153 11.17 -19.57 -3.70
CA SER A 153 9.78 -19.76 -3.33
C SER A 153 9.27 -18.75 -2.30
N SER A 154 10.11 -18.29 -1.37
CA SER A 154 9.70 -17.32 -0.36
C SER A 154 9.56 -15.92 -0.96
N GLU A 155 10.41 -15.58 -1.91
CA GLU A 155 10.34 -14.34 -2.69
C GLU A 155 9.09 -14.31 -3.57
N HIS A 156 8.76 -15.43 -4.25
CA HIS A 156 7.52 -15.58 -5.00
C HIS A 156 6.29 -15.31 -4.14
N LEU A 157 6.22 -15.92 -2.96
CA LEU A 157 5.09 -15.77 -2.04
C LEU A 157 5.02 -14.36 -1.46
N THR A 158 6.17 -13.75 -1.18
CA THR A 158 6.25 -12.38 -0.67
C THR A 158 5.72 -11.36 -1.68
N LEU A 159 6.12 -11.49 -2.96
CA LEU A 159 5.60 -10.64 -4.04
C LEU A 159 4.10 -10.82 -4.26
N LEU A 160 3.63 -12.08 -4.28
CA LEU A 160 2.20 -12.38 -4.47
C LEU A 160 1.36 -11.83 -3.31
N TRP A 161 1.82 -12.00 -2.07
CA TRP A 161 1.15 -11.47 -0.88
C TRP A 161 1.02 -9.96 -0.97
N ALA A 162 2.14 -9.25 -1.16
CA ALA A 162 2.16 -7.79 -1.25
C ALA A 162 1.25 -7.29 -2.40
N ALA A 163 1.29 -7.95 -3.56
CA ALA A 163 0.46 -7.61 -4.69
C ALA A 163 -1.05 -7.75 -4.37
N LYS A 164 -1.47 -8.88 -3.80
CA LYS A 164 -2.88 -9.12 -3.42
C LYS A 164 -3.35 -8.15 -2.34
N GLU A 165 -2.52 -7.89 -1.31
CA GLU A 165 -2.85 -6.89 -0.29
C GLU A 165 -2.99 -5.47 -0.88
N SER A 166 -2.11 -5.07 -1.80
CA SER A 166 -2.21 -3.77 -2.45
C SER A 166 -3.49 -3.64 -3.26
N VAL A 167 -3.90 -4.70 -3.99
CA VAL A 167 -5.18 -4.74 -4.72
C VAL A 167 -6.35 -4.63 -3.76
N LYS A 168 -6.38 -5.42 -2.68
CA LYS A 168 -7.45 -5.37 -1.67
C LYS A 168 -7.60 -3.98 -1.07
N LYS A 169 -6.49 -3.30 -0.77
CA LYS A 169 -6.51 -1.93 -0.25
C LYS A 169 -7.01 -0.91 -1.28
N ALA A 170 -6.77 -1.11 -2.58
CA ALA A 170 -7.24 -0.24 -3.66
C ALA A 170 -8.72 -0.42 -4.00
N VAL A 171 -9.27 -1.63 -3.81
CA VAL A 171 -10.65 -1.96 -4.17
C VAL A 171 -11.62 -1.32 -3.20
N LEU A 172 -12.61 -0.56 -3.75
CA LEU A 172 -13.68 0.08 -2.98
C LEU A 172 -14.95 -0.79 -3.00
N LEU A 173 -14.84 -2.06 -2.61
CA LEU A 173 -15.99 -2.95 -2.49
C LEU A 173 -16.59 -2.89 -1.08
N GLU A 174 -17.89 -3.13 -0.97
CA GLU A 174 -18.60 -3.26 0.32
C GLU A 174 -18.05 -4.42 1.15
N SER A 175 -17.69 -5.53 0.48
CA SER A 175 -17.00 -6.67 1.08
C SER A 175 -15.62 -6.84 0.45
N MET A 176 -14.58 -7.00 1.28
CA MET A 176 -13.23 -7.27 0.79
C MET A 176 -13.15 -8.69 0.23
N PRO A 177 -12.65 -8.87 -1.00
CA PRO A 177 -12.47 -10.21 -1.56
C PRO A 177 -11.48 -11.03 -0.74
N GLY A 178 -11.71 -12.32 -0.65
CA GLY A 178 -10.72 -13.28 -0.12
C GLY A 178 -9.46 -13.31 -1.01
N PHE A 179 -8.34 -13.72 -0.43
CA PHE A 179 -7.09 -13.80 -1.20
C PHE A 179 -7.19 -14.74 -2.42
N LEU A 180 -7.89 -15.85 -2.29
CA LEU A 180 -8.07 -16.82 -3.38
C LEU A 180 -9.10 -16.36 -4.43
N GLU A 181 -9.93 -15.36 -4.08
CA GLU A 181 -10.86 -14.74 -5.03
C GLU A 181 -10.15 -13.75 -5.96
N LEU A 182 -8.99 -13.23 -5.56
CA LEU A 182 -8.10 -12.43 -6.40
C LEU A 182 -7.14 -13.38 -7.12
N GLU A 183 -7.50 -13.78 -8.34
CA GLU A 183 -6.71 -14.73 -9.12
C GLU A 183 -5.65 -14.00 -9.97
N LEU A 184 -4.37 -14.33 -9.76
CA LEU A 184 -3.28 -13.87 -10.61
C LEU A 184 -3.41 -14.50 -12.00
N ARG A 185 -3.55 -13.68 -13.04
CA ARG A 185 -3.76 -14.11 -14.43
C ARG A 185 -2.52 -13.93 -15.30
N ARG A 186 -1.73 -12.89 -15.04
CA ARG A 186 -0.57 -12.55 -15.86
C ARG A 186 0.51 -11.86 -15.02
N ILE A 187 1.75 -12.09 -15.40
CA ILE A 187 2.95 -11.41 -14.89
C ILE A 187 3.70 -10.86 -16.10
N ASP A 188 3.96 -9.56 -16.11
CA ASP A 188 4.76 -8.90 -17.12
C ASP A 188 6.00 -8.30 -16.46
N LEU A 189 7.18 -8.57 -17.01
CA LEU A 189 8.44 -7.95 -16.60
C LEU A 189 8.49 -6.52 -17.15
N ARG A 190 8.82 -5.57 -16.27
CA ARG A 190 9.07 -4.19 -16.63
C ARG A 190 10.45 -3.77 -16.16
N HIS A 191 11.20 -3.19 -17.05
CA HIS A 191 12.44 -2.53 -16.68
C HIS A 191 12.12 -1.08 -16.32
N GLY A 192 12.34 -0.68 -15.07
CA GLY A 192 12.30 0.72 -14.68
C GLY A 192 13.51 1.46 -15.27
N PRO A 193 13.31 2.59 -15.98
CA PRO A 193 14.44 3.32 -16.58
C PRO A 193 15.42 3.89 -15.57
N ASP A 194 15.02 4.06 -14.31
CA ASP A 194 15.78 4.75 -13.26
C ASP A 194 16.23 3.85 -12.11
N HIS A 195 15.98 2.54 -12.17
CA HIS A 195 16.41 1.61 -11.15
C HIS A 195 17.63 0.80 -11.60
N PRO A 196 18.84 1.15 -11.19
CA PRO A 196 20.03 0.35 -11.48
C PRO A 196 19.89 -1.01 -10.78
N GLY A 197 19.47 -2.03 -11.54
CA GLY A 197 19.41 -3.42 -11.10
C GLY A 197 18.11 -3.91 -10.45
N GLY A 198 17.08 -3.05 -10.30
CA GLY A 198 15.80 -3.47 -9.75
C GLY A 198 14.86 -4.06 -10.80
N LEU A 199 14.31 -5.24 -10.54
CA LEU A 199 13.26 -5.85 -11.36
C LEU A 199 11.90 -5.30 -10.94
N LEU A 200 11.18 -4.68 -11.88
CA LEU A 200 9.80 -4.23 -11.69
C LEU A 200 8.88 -5.11 -12.50
N PHE A 201 7.83 -5.62 -11.87
CA PHE A 201 6.83 -6.48 -12.49
C PHE A 201 5.46 -5.80 -12.46
N THR A 202 4.60 -6.20 -13.40
CA THR A 202 3.16 -5.97 -13.30
C THR A 202 2.48 -7.31 -13.08
N PHE A 203 1.70 -7.41 -12.01
CA PHE A 203 0.83 -8.54 -11.71
C PHE A 203 -0.60 -8.14 -12.06
N ALA A 204 -1.23 -8.87 -12.99
CA ALA A 204 -2.62 -8.66 -13.38
C ALA A 204 -3.52 -9.69 -12.68
N PHE A 205 -4.56 -9.21 -12.01
CA PHE A 205 -5.51 -10.00 -11.26
C PHE A 205 -6.91 -9.88 -11.86
N ALA A 206 -7.70 -10.95 -11.73
CA ALA A 206 -9.13 -10.95 -11.96
C ALA A 206 -9.85 -11.43 -10.70
N LEU A 207 -11.06 -10.94 -10.45
CA LEU A 207 -11.95 -11.54 -9.45
C LEU A 207 -12.48 -12.85 -10.00
N GLY A 208 -12.30 -13.93 -9.25
CA GLY A 208 -12.88 -15.24 -9.56
C GLY A 208 -14.41 -15.19 -9.53
N ASN A 209 -15.03 -16.15 -10.21
CA ASN A 209 -16.50 -16.21 -10.41
C ASN A 209 -17.33 -16.34 -9.12
N GLN A 210 -16.73 -16.46 -7.95
CA GLN A 210 -17.43 -16.51 -6.66
C GLN A 210 -17.60 -15.14 -6.00
N GLY A 211 -16.87 -14.13 -6.43
CA GLY A 211 -17.05 -12.76 -5.96
C GLY A 211 -18.31 -12.18 -6.60
N LYS A 212 -19.40 -12.04 -5.82
CA LYS A 212 -20.62 -11.34 -6.24
C LYS A 212 -20.30 -9.87 -6.46
N LEU A 213 -19.79 -9.54 -7.64
CA LEU A 213 -19.93 -8.18 -8.17
C LEU A 213 -21.43 -7.96 -8.45
N SER A 214 -21.95 -6.82 -8.01
CA SER A 214 -23.29 -6.35 -8.36
C SER A 214 -23.58 -6.67 -9.83
N ALA A 215 -24.77 -7.20 -10.11
CA ALA A 215 -25.22 -7.73 -11.41
C ALA A 215 -25.17 -6.77 -12.61
N THR A 216 -24.52 -5.62 -12.48
CA THR A 216 -24.42 -4.58 -13.51
C THR A 216 -23.08 -4.51 -14.25
N THR A 217 -22.05 -5.27 -13.85
CA THR A 217 -20.76 -5.28 -14.54
C THR A 217 -20.60 -6.51 -15.42
N THR A 218 -20.60 -6.29 -16.73
CA THR A 218 -20.50 -7.34 -17.78
C THR A 218 -19.08 -7.91 -17.98
N HIS A 219 -18.07 -7.35 -17.31
CA HIS A 219 -16.69 -7.83 -17.37
C HIS A 219 -16.14 -8.11 -15.97
N PRO A 220 -15.31 -9.17 -15.78
CA PRO A 220 -14.64 -9.38 -14.51
C PRO A 220 -13.75 -8.19 -14.24
N ALA A 221 -13.87 -7.61 -13.04
CA ALA A 221 -13.00 -6.50 -12.64
C ALA A 221 -11.54 -6.97 -12.69
N GLN A 222 -10.74 -6.27 -13.49
CA GLN A 222 -9.30 -6.52 -13.62
C GLN A 222 -8.55 -5.48 -12.80
N PHE A 223 -7.53 -5.93 -12.08
CA PHE A 223 -6.65 -5.08 -11.28
C PHE A 223 -5.22 -5.33 -11.67
N GLN A 224 -4.41 -4.28 -11.58
CA GLN A 224 -2.98 -4.39 -11.81
C GLN A 224 -2.22 -3.82 -10.62
N ALA A 225 -1.19 -4.54 -10.20
CA ALA A 225 -0.25 -4.09 -9.20
C ALA A 225 1.14 -4.01 -9.83
N LEU A 226 1.83 -2.88 -9.62
CA LEU A 226 3.28 -2.79 -9.82
C LEU A 226 3.94 -3.44 -8.62
N VAL A 227 4.90 -4.33 -8.86
CA VAL A 227 5.51 -5.16 -7.83
C VAL A 227 7.01 -5.22 -8.02
N CYS A 228 7.76 -5.02 -6.95
CA CYS A 228 9.21 -5.19 -6.93
C CYS A 228 9.68 -5.89 -5.67
N LEU A 229 10.87 -6.49 -5.75
CA LEU A 229 11.60 -7.01 -4.60
C LEU A 229 12.77 -6.06 -4.34
N ASP A 230 12.87 -5.51 -3.15
CA ASP A 230 13.93 -4.61 -2.76
C ASP A 230 14.42 -4.93 -1.34
N HIS A 231 15.74 -5.20 -1.21
CA HIS A 231 16.40 -5.48 0.07
C HIS A 231 15.66 -6.52 0.95
N GLY A 232 15.10 -7.57 0.34
CA GLY A 232 14.36 -8.62 1.04
C GLY A 232 12.92 -8.23 1.41
N TYR A 233 12.36 -7.19 0.76
CA TYR A 233 10.96 -6.79 0.90
C TYR A 233 10.24 -6.85 -0.44
N GLY A 234 9.07 -7.47 -0.48
CA GLY A 234 8.13 -7.31 -1.57
C GLY A 234 7.35 -6.01 -1.38
N ILE A 235 7.37 -5.15 -2.39
CA ILE A 235 6.65 -3.87 -2.40
C ILE A 235 5.67 -3.90 -3.55
N ALA A 236 4.42 -3.52 -3.31
CA ALA A 236 3.39 -3.50 -4.33
C ALA A 236 2.54 -2.22 -4.26
N LEU A 237 2.21 -1.68 -5.43
CA LEU A 237 1.32 -0.53 -5.62
C LEU A 237 0.21 -0.89 -6.60
N CYS A 238 -1.04 -0.73 -6.20
CA CYS A 238 -2.22 -0.81 -7.05
C CYS A 238 -2.93 0.55 -7.13
N LEU A 239 -3.28 0.97 -8.35
CA LEU A 239 -4.15 2.11 -8.62
C LEU A 239 -5.36 1.58 -9.39
N SER A 240 -6.59 1.93 -8.96
CA SER A 240 -7.80 1.36 -9.58
C SER A 240 -8.20 2.03 -10.89
N SER A 241 -7.44 3.02 -11.39
CA SER A 241 -7.64 3.64 -12.71
C SER A 241 -6.60 3.14 -13.71
N PRO A 242 -7.02 2.44 -14.79
CA PRO A 242 -6.11 1.95 -15.83
C PRO A 242 -5.33 3.07 -16.55
N SER A 243 -5.90 4.27 -16.62
CA SER A 243 -5.29 5.43 -17.28
C SER A 243 -4.05 5.99 -16.59
N LEU A 244 -3.76 5.56 -15.36
CA LEU A 244 -2.61 6.05 -14.61
C LEU A 244 -1.31 5.26 -14.86
N PHE A 245 -1.38 4.21 -15.68
CA PHE A 245 -0.20 3.50 -16.19
C PHE A 245 -0.08 3.70 -17.71
N PRO A 246 0.44 4.86 -18.19
CA PRO A 246 0.59 5.11 -19.62
C PRO A 246 1.50 4.05 -20.23
N GLY A 247 1.03 3.41 -21.30
CA GLY A 247 1.72 2.33 -21.98
C GLY A 247 1.08 0.94 -21.83
N PHE A 248 -0.04 0.84 -21.12
CA PHE A 248 -0.86 -0.36 -21.08
C PHE A 248 -1.97 -0.25 -22.14
N HIS A 249 -1.77 -0.87 -23.28
CA HIS A 249 -2.86 -1.17 -24.19
C HIS A 249 -3.51 -2.48 -23.72
N TYR A 250 -4.78 -2.42 -23.34
CA TYR A 250 -5.62 -3.60 -23.18
C TYR A 250 -5.88 -4.14 -24.59
N ALA A 251 -5.32 -5.29 -24.91
CA ALA A 251 -5.71 -6.08 -26.06
C ALA A 251 -6.69 -7.15 -25.61
#